data_5b549147c78ab7f3ec82a223c7ccfcba
#
_entry.id   5b549147c78ab7f3ec82a223c7ccfcba
#
_cell.length_a   1.000
_cell.length_b   1.000
_cell.length_c   1.000
_cell.angle_alpha   90.00
_cell.angle_beta   90.00
_cell.angle_gamma   90.00
#
_symmetry.space_group_name_H-M   'P 1'
#
loop_
_entity.id
_entity.type
_entity.pdbx_description
1 polymer ?
#
loop_
_entity_poly.entity_id
_entity_poly.type
_entity_poly.pdbx_seq_one_letter_code
_entity_poly.pdbx_strand_id
1 'polypeptide(L)'
;MYDSVFMSSFGSNIYETLGALETNKDLVKNTVIWNSIGSASLIIFFKILGFTFLQTLEHLKSFELTHTFINGYFIIPEDQDSKIEYIRDWLIEKIEINNLISKETTLGEIFKLTNIFPNFVVWSRSGRELRSLNPKIFPDMTIIDSILSTFSCIGTFVEFKINEENFSSYFCGDFYPHSENFRLEKKQLNTLYIAHESEYFFNDILEDSPFSYIENEIMNQFIECNNSRVKNVDVENFLILYDDIYKNSLTDVKKDFCFENGKIQAQNFNDGFSNSEYYKLKKAEIKNQK
;
A
#
# COMPACT_ATOMS: atom_id res chain seq x y z
N MET A 1 1.39 9.41 -20.60
CA MET A 1 1.37 7.94 -20.41
C MET A 1 2.60 7.59 -19.58
N TYR A 2 2.47 6.78 -18.55
CA TYR A 2 3.54 6.46 -17.62
C TYR A 2 4.20 5.11 -17.93
N ASP A 3 5.52 5.05 -17.83
CA ASP A 3 6.31 3.81 -17.99
C ASP A 3 6.27 2.98 -16.71
N SER A 4 6.17 3.67 -15.57
CA SER A 4 6.19 3.11 -14.23
C SER A 4 5.16 3.79 -13.33
N VAL A 5 4.65 3.04 -12.36
CA VAL A 5 3.86 3.54 -11.23
C VAL A 5 4.55 3.15 -9.93
N PHE A 6 4.61 4.08 -9.00
CA PHE A 6 5.08 3.85 -7.65
C PHE A 6 4.01 4.24 -6.64
N MET A 7 3.62 3.30 -5.79
CA MET A 7 2.54 3.47 -4.80
C MET A 7 3.05 3.17 -3.41
N SER A 8 2.78 4.07 -2.48
CA SER A 8 2.98 3.84 -1.07
C SER A 8 1.64 3.98 -0.37
N SER A 9 1.11 2.89 0.18
CA SER A 9 -0.10 2.94 0.98
C SER A 9 0.03 2.08 2.23
N PHE A 10 -0.65 2.52 3.28
CA PHE A 10 -0.69 1.86 4.57
C PHE A 10 -2.13 1.64 5.01
N GLY A 11 -2.50 0.38 5.26
CA GLY A 11 -3.85 0.05 5.71
C GLY A 11 -4.93 0.59 4.76
N SER A 12 -5.82 1.41 5.30
CA SER A 12 -6.98 1.95 4.60
C SER A 12 -6.67 2.90 3.45
N ASN A 13 -5.47 3.47 3.38
CA ASN A 13 -5.09 4.42 2.32
C ASN A 13 -5.07 3.77 0.93
N ILE A 14 -5.16 2.46 0.85
CA ILE A 14 -5.26 1.72 -0.42
C ILE A 14 -6.51 2.14 -1.21
N TYR A 15 -7.59 2.54 -0.54
CA TYR A 15 -8.84 2.94 -1.22
C TYR A 15 -8.66 4.27 -1.96
N GLU A 16 -8.00 5.25 -1.36
CA GLU A 16 -7.63 6.52 -2.03
C GLU A 16 -6.65 6.27 -3.18
N THR A 17 -5.65 5.39 -2.97
CA THR A 17 -4.72 4.99 -4.03
C THR A 17 -5.46 4.39 -5.23
N LEU A 18 -6.42 3.52 -4.99
CA LEU A 18 -7.27 2.92 -6.04
C LEU A 18 -8.09 3.98 -6.78
N GLY A 19 -8.69 4.93 -6.04
CA GLY A 19 -9.44 6.03 -6.63
C GLY A 19 -8.57 6.90 -7.56
N ALA A 20 -7.34 7.20 -7.11
CA ALA A 20 -6.38 7.94 -7.91
C ALA A 20 -5.98 7.19 -9.19
N LEU A 21 -5.79 5.87 -9.10
CA LEU A 21 -5.47 5.04 -10.27
C LEU A 21 -6.65 4.90 -11.23
N GLU A 22 -7.89 4.81 -10.74
CA GLU A 22 -9.09 4.78 -11.58
C GLU A 22 -9.21 6.07 -12.40
N THR A 23 -8.94 7.24 -11.79
CA THR A 23 -8.90 8.52 -12.51
C THR A 23 -7.81 8.55 -13.59
N ASN A 24 -6.67 7.94 -13.32
CA ASN A 24 -5.52 7.91 -14.23
C ASN A 24 -5.46 6.62 -15.07
N LYS A 25 -6.53 5.82 -15.14
CA LYS A 25 -6.52 4.48 -15.77
C LYS A 25 -6.00 4.47 -17.20
N ASP A 26 -6.33 5.47 -17.99
CA ASP A 26 -5.86 5.55 -19.38
C ASP A 26 -4.37 5.91 -19.47
N LEU A 27 -3.86 6.66 -18.50
CA LEU A 27 -2.44 7.04 -18.41
C LEU A 27 -1.56 5.88 -17.97
N VAL A 28 -2.10 4.96 -17.12
CA VAL A 28 -1.39 3.80 -16.57
C VAL A 28 -1.73 2.48 -17.26
N LYS A 29 -2.57 2.51 -18.30
CA LYS A 29 -3.05 1.30 -18.99
C LYS A 29 -1.93 0.40 -19.51
N ASN A 30 -0.89 1.00 -20.06
CA ASN A 30 0.23 0.31 -20.68
C ASN A 30 1.48 0.29 -19.79
N THR A 31 1.37 0.68 -18.53
CA THR A 31 2.47 0.65 -17.59
C THR A 31 2.91 -0.78 -17.33
N VAL A 32 4.20 -1.02 -17.51
CA VAL A 32 4.82 -2.32 -17.29
C VAL A 32 5.34 -2.47 -15.85
N ILE A 33 5.99 -1.43 -15.32
CA ILE A 33 6.67 -1.50 -14.01
C ILE A 33 5.74 -0.96 -12.92
N TRP A 34 5.44 -1.81 -11.95
CA TRP A 34 4.56 -1.49 -10.83
C TRP A 34 5.29 -1.69 -9.52
N ASN A 35 5.55 -0.58 -8.83
CA ASN A 35 6.24 -0.56 -7.55
C ASN A 35 5.27 -0.30 -6.42
N SER A 36 5.42 -1.01 -5.31
CA SER A 36 4.59 -0.81 -4.13
C SER A 36 5.32 -0.93 -2.82
N ILE A 37 4.81 -0.20 -1.83
CA ILE A 37 5.12 -0.33 -0.41
C ILE A 37 3.82 -0.62 0.33
N GLY A 38 3.84 -1.54 1.28
CA GLY A 38 2.71 -1.86 2.16
C GLY A 38 1.48 -2.41 1.43
N SER A 39 0.29 -1.97 1.82
CA SER A 39 -0.98 -2.48 1.29
C SER A 39 -1.18 -2.25 -0.21
N ALA A 40 -0.45 -1.31 -0.83
CA ALA A 40 -0.47 -1.11 -2.28
C ALA A 40 -0.04 -2.35 -3.08
N SER A 41 0.63 -3.32 -2.46
CA SER A 41 0.96 -4.61 -3.05
C SER A 41 -0.27 -5.36 -3.55
N LEU A 42 -1.41 -5.23 -2.89
CA LEU A 42 -2.67 -5.84 -3.31
C LEU A 42 -3.18 -5.26 -4.64
N ILE A 43 -2.93 -4.00 -4.93
CA ILE A 43 -3.30 -3.40 -6.22
C ILE A 43 -2.53 -4.08 -7.35
N ILE A 44 -1.23 -4.32 -7.16
CA ILE A 44 -0.41 -5.04 -8.13
C ILE A 44 -0.91 -6.47 -8.29
N PHE A 45 -1.25 -7.15 -7.20
CA PHE A 45 -1.80 -8.50 -7.21
C PHE A 45 -3.07 -8.60 -8.08
N PHE A 46 -4.05 -7.75 -7.83
CA PHE A 46 -5.29 -7.74 -8.61
C PHE A 46 -5.07 -7.37 -10.07
N LYS A 47 -4.13 -6.46 -10.33
CA LYS A 47 -3.74 -6.13 -11.72
C LYS A 47 -3.12 -7.32 -12.44
N ILE A 48 -2.28 -8.11 -11.77
CA ILE A 48 -1.72 -9.37 -12.31
C ILE A 48 -2.86 -10.35 -12.65
N LEU A 49 -3.88 -10.44 -11.79
CA LEU A 49 -5.07 -11.24 -12.05
C LEU A 49 -6.00 -10.65 -13.15
N GLY A 50 -5.68 -9.49 -13.72
CA GLY A 50 -6.45 -8.87 -14.79
C GLY A 50 -7.70 -8.11 -14.35
N PHE A 51 -7.86 -7.85 -13.05
CA PHE A 51 -8.99 -7.06 -12.55
C PHE A 51 -8.81 -5.56 -12.85
N THR A 52 -9.93 -4.89 -13.10
CA THR A 52 -9.99 -3.42 -13.13
C THR A 52 -9.87 -2.84 -11.72
N PHE A 53 -9.58 -1.54 -11.60
CA PHE A 53 -9.49 -0.90 -10.27
C PHE A 53 -10.83 -0.93 -9.52
N LEU A 54 -11.97 -0.85 -10.24
CA LEU A 54 -13.30 -1.00 -9.63
C LEU A 54 -13.56 -2.42 -9.13
N GLN A 55 -13.19 -3.44 -9.89
CA GLN A 55 -13.28 -4.82 -9.43
C GLN A 55 -12.35 -5.07 -8.23
N THR A 56 -11.15 -4.49 -8.25
CA THR A 56 -10.22 -4.53 -7.11
C THR A 56 -10.84 -3.93 -5.86
N LEU A 57 -11.54 -2.78 -5.99
CA LEU A 57 -12.26 -2.16 -4.88
C LEU A 57 -13.27 -3.12 -4.25
N GLU A 58 -14.11 -3.79 -5.09
CA GLU A 58 -15.12 -4.73 -4.58
C GLU A 58 -14.48 -5.93 -3.87
N HIS A 59 -13.38 -6.46 -4.37
CA HIS A 59 -12.65 -7.53 -3.69
C HIS A 59 -12.03 -7.06 -2.37
N LEU A 60 -11.47 -5.86 -2.32
CA LEU A 60 -10.91 -5.30 -1.09
C LEU A 60 -11.97 -4.94 -0.05
N LYS A 61 -13.21 -4.66 -0.45
CA LYS A 61 -14.31 -4.48 0.51
C LYS A 61 -14.58 -5.73 1.33
N SER A 62 -14.45 -6.91 0.74
CA SER A 62 -14.61 -8.19 1.43
C SER A 62 -13.41 -8.56 2.32
N PHE A 63 -12.30 -7.83 2.21
CA PHE A 63 -11.08 -8.07 3.00
C PHE A 63 -11.00 -7.10 4.17
N GLU A 64 -10.97 -7.63 5.38
CA GLU A 64 -10.88 -6.81 6.58
C GLU A 64 -9.44 -6.36 6.85
N LEU A 65 -8.95 -5.42 6.02
CA LEU A 65 -7.61 -4.84 6.14
C LEU A 65 -7.29 -4.33 7.54
N THR A 66 -8.28 -3.81 8.24
CA THR A 66 -8.11 -3.26 9.59
C THR A 66 -7.94 -4.33 10.65
N HIS A 67 -8.60 -5.46 10.56
CA HIS A 67 -8.34 -6.58 11.48
C HIS A 67 -6.91 -7.10 11.35
N THR A 68 -6.32 -7.00 10.16
CA THR A 68 -4.94 -7.39 9.92
C THR A 68 -3.92 -6.36 10.42
N PHE A 69 -4.31 -5.08 10.57
CA PHE A 69 -3.36 -4.01 10.86
C PHE A 69 -3.45 -3.44 12.28
N ILE A 70 -4.57 -3.56 12.98
CA ILE A 70 -4.80 -2.72 14.17
C ILE A 70 -5.29 -3.46 15.43
N ASN A 71 -5.86 -4.64 15.34
CA ASN A 71 -6.41 -5.33 16.53
C ASN A 71 -5.42 -6.17 17.33
N GLY A 72 -4.14 -5.91 17.22
CA GLY A 72 -3.16 -6.71 17.93
C GLY A 72 -1.95 -5.93 18.37
N TYR A 73 -2.09 -5.24 19.46
CA TYR A 73 -1.09 -4.34 20.03
C TYR A 73 0.16 -5.00 20.50
N PHE A 74 0.58 -5.89 20.49
CA PHE A 74 1.70 -6.79 20.68
C PHE A 74 1.21 -8.16 20.23
N ILE A 75 1.47 -8.46 19.01
CA ILE A 75 1.20 -9.77 18.45
C ILE A 75 1.78 -10.78 19.41
N ILE A 76 0.88 -11.51 20.07
CA ILE A 76 1.26 -12.71 20.76
C ILE A 76 1.77 -13.64 19.67
N PRO A 77 2.97 -14.23 19.79
CA PRO A 77 3.55 -15.10 18.76
C PRO A 77 2.58 -16.15 18.22
N GLU A 78 1.71 -16.66 19.06
CA GLU A 78 0.67 -17.64 18.73
C GLU A 78 -0.40 -17.13 17.74
N ASP A 79 -0.54 -15.81 17.57
CA ASP A 79 -1.51 -15.21 16.67
C ASP A 79 -0.91 -14.82 15.31
N GLN A 80 0.42 -14.84 15.16
CA GLN A 80 1.08 -14.46 13.92
C GLN A 80 0.81 -15.44 12.79
N ASP A 81 0.90 -16.73 13.08
CA ASP A 81 0.70 -17.78 12.08
C ASP A 81 -0.74 -17.76 11.58
N SER A 82 -1.72 -17.57 12.46
CA SER A 82 -3.13 -17.46 12.06
C SER A 82 -3.41 -16.25 11.16
N LYS A 83 -2.73 -15.12 11.38
CA LYS A 83 -2.86 -13.94 10.52
C LYS A 83 -2.19 -14.14 9.16
N ILE A 84 -1.02 -14.76 9.14
CA ILE A 84 -0.33 -15.11 7.90
C ILE A 84 -1.20 -16.07 7.07
N GLU A 85 -1.75 -17.10 7.71
CA GLU A 85 -2.63 -18.07 7.04
C GLU A 85 -3.91 -17.41 6.52
N TYR A 86 -4.55 -16.54 7.31
CA TYR A 86 -5.73 -15.79 6.88
C TYR A 86 -5.48 -14.98 5.61
N ILE A 87 -4.39 -14.21 5.56
CA ILE A 87 -4.04 -13.42 4.37
C ILE A 87 -3.68 -14.34 3.21
N ARG A 88 -2.93 -15.41 3.47
CA ARG A 88 -2.53 -16.42 2.48
C ARG A 88 -3.76 -17.07 1.84
N ASP A 89 -4.68 -17.56 2.64
CA ASP A 89 -5.89 -18.23 2.19
C ASP A 89 -6.78 -17.31 1.36
N TRP A 90 -6.91 -16.05 1.80
CA TRP A 90 -7.63 -15.05 1.04
C TRP A 90 -6.99 -14.78 -0.34
N LEU A 91 -5.66 -14.68 -0.41
CA LEU A 91 -4.95 -14.52 -1.70
C LEU A 91 -5.14 -15.75 -2.60
N ILE A 92 -5.08 -16.95 -2.04
CA ILE A 92 -5.30 -18.21 -2.77
C ILE A 92 -6.72 -18.24 -3.33
N GLU A 93 -7.74 -17.92 -2.55
CA GLU A 93 -9.13 -17.82 -3.01
C GLU A 93 -9.25 -16.89 -4.24
N LYS A 94 -8.59 -15.74 -4.24
CA LYS A 94 -8.66 -14.81 -5.38
C LYS A 94 -7.93 -15.35 -6.63
N ILE A 95 -6.86 -16.09 -6.45
CA ILE A 95 -6.17 -16.79 -7.52
C ILE A 95 -7.08 -17.86 -8.13
N GLU A 96 -7.75 -18.67 -7.30
CA GLU A 96 -8.62 -19.74 -7.74
C GLU A 96 -9.86 -19.23 -8.52
N ILE A 97 -10.38 -18.08 -8.15
CA ILE A 97 -11.51 -17.44 -8.88
C ILE A 97 -11.07 -17.07 -10.30
N ASN A 98 -9.83 -16.63 -10.50
CA ASN A 98 -9.38 -16.09 -11.78
C ASN A 98 -8.77 -17.16 -12.71
N ASN A 99 -8.14 -18.20 -12.17
CA ASN A 99 -7.45 -19.28 -12.91
C ASN A 99 -6.34 -18.83 -13.89
N LEU A 100 -5.86 -17.59 -13.81
CA LEU A 100 -4.77 -17.09 -14.67
C LEU A 100 -3.40 -17.58 -14.20
N ILE A 101 -3.23 -17.69 -12.90
CA ILE A 101 -2.00 -18.11 -12.22
C ILE A 101 -2.36 -19.14 -11.14
N SER A 102 -1.36 -19.84 -10.60
CA SER A 102 -1.50 -20.74 -9.44
C SER A 102 -0.87 -20.11 -8.19
N LYS A 103 -1.12 -20.69 -7.03
CA LYS A 103 -0.51 -20.25 -5.77
C LYS A 103 1.01 -20.42 -5.74
N GLU A 104 1.55 -21.31 -6.56
CA GLU A 104 2.99 -21.55 -6.72
C GLU A 104 3.62 -20.64 -7.79
N THR A 105 2.83 -19.85 -8.52
CA THR A 105 3.35 -19.00 -9.60
C THR A 105 4.35 -17.98 -9.06
N THR A 106 5.54 -17.99 -9.66
CA THR A 106 6.68 -17.17 -9.24
C THR A 106 6.66 -15.78 -9.92
N LEU A 107 7.42 -14.83 -9.35
CA LEU A 107 7.56 -13.49 -9.94
C LEU A 107 8.11 -13.53 -11.36
N GLY A 108 9.06 -14.45 -11.63
CA GLY A 108 9.63 -14.64 -12.97
C GLY A 108 8.61 -15.16 -13.99
N GLU A 109 7.72 -16.06 -13.58
CA GLU A 109 6.62 -16.58 -14.40
C GLU A 109 5.56 -15.50 -14.64
N ILE A 110 5.17 -14.75 -13.61
CA ILE A 110 4.21 -13.63 -13.72
C ILE A 110 4.65 -12.65 -14.80
N PHE A 111 5.90 -12.23 -14.77
CA PHE A 111 6.42 -11.29 -15.77
C PHE A 111 6.32 -11.84 -17.20
N LYS A 112 6.61 -13.12 -17.39
CA LYS A 112 6.49 -13.79 -18.70
C LYS A 112 5.04 -13.91 -19.17
N LEU A 113 4.12 -14.19 -18.24
CA LEU A 113 2.70 -14.42 -18.56
C LEU A 113 1.93 -13.11 -18.82
N THR A 114 2.23 -12.07 -18.04
CA THR A 114 1.39 -10.86 -18.00
C THR A 114 2.07 -9.61 -18.57
N ASN A 115 3.38 -9.65 -18.79
CA ASN A 115 4.22 -8.48 -19.08
C ASN A 115 4.14 -7.38 -18.00
N ILE A 116 3.68 -7.72 -16.78
CA ILE A 116 3.71 -6.84 -15.61
C ILE A 116 4.97 -7.16 -14.85
N PHE A 117 5.81 -6.13 -14.60
CA PHE A 117 6.98 -6.23 -13.75
C PHE A 117 6.62 -5.75 -12.35
N PRO A 118 6.22 -6.66 -11.44
CA PRO A 118 5.92 -6.28 -10.06
C PRO A 118 7.22 -6.03 -9.29
N ASN A 119 7.21 -5.01 -8.46
CA ASN A 119 8.32 -4.68 -7.58
C ASN A 119 7.78 -4.32 -6.19
N PHE A 120 7.97 -5.23 -5.23
CA PHE A 120 7.55 -5.04 -3.84
C PHE A 120 8.73 -4.61 -3.01
N VAL A 121 8.60 -3.45 -2.36
CA VAL A 121 9.67 -2.89 -1.55
C VAL A 121 9.45 -3.26 -0.10
N VAL A 122 10.44 -3.89 0.49
CA VAL A 122 10.44 -4.38 1.86
C VAL A 122 11.74 -4.05 2.57
N TRP A 123 11.74 -4.15 3.89
CA TRP A 123 12.94 -4.06 4.70
C TRP A 123 13.45 -5.45 5.01
N SER A 124 14.70 -5.74 4.65
CA SER A 124 15.40 -6.93 5.09
C SER A 124 16.03 -6.66 6.46
N ARG A 125 15.56 -7.38 7.49
CA ARG A 125 16.11 -7.28 8.84
C ARG A 125 17.51 -7.88 8.92
N SER A 126 17.73 -8.99 8.23
CA SER A 126 19.02 -9.67 8.19
C SER A 126 20.09 -8.81 7.51
N GLY A 127 19.76 -8.20 6.38
CA GLY A 127 20.64 -7.31 5.63
C GLY A 127 20.68 -5.86 6.15
N ARG A 128 19.71 -5.45 6.98
CA ARG A 128 19.50 -4.06 7.42
C ARG A 128 19.43 -3.08 6.27
N GLU A 129 18.72 -3.46 5.21
CA GLU A 129 18.61 -2.69 3.99
C GLU A 129 17.25 -2.86 3.30
N LEU A 130 16.92 -1.94 2.41
CA LEU A 130 15.77 -2.09 1.53
C LEU A 130 16.04 -3.17 0.48
N ARG A 131 15.05 -4.02 0.29
CA ARG A 131 15.02 -5.03 -0.76
C ARG A 131 13.88 -4.77 -1.71
N SER A 132 14.17 -5.03 -2.98
CA SER A 132 13.19 -5.03 -4.07
C SER A 132 12.88 -6.47 -4.45
N LEU A 133 11.71 -6.96 -4.06
CA LEU A 133 11.24 -8.29 -4.45
C LEU A 133 10.61 -8.16 -5.83
N ASN A 134 11.33 -8.61 -6.85
CA ASN A 134 10.93 -8.47 -8.24
C ASN A 134 11.45 -9.62 -9.11
N PRO A 135 10.94 -9.79 -10.35
CA PRO A 135 11.29 -10.88 -11.24
C PRO A 135 12.78 -10.99 -11.58
N LYS A 136 13.54 -9.90 -11.47
CA LYS A 136 14.98 -9.88 -11.82
C LYS A 136 15.85 -10.35 -10.65
N ILE A 137 15.48 -10.01 -9.41
CA ILE A 137 16.29 -10.28 -8.22
C ILE A 137 15.82 -11.56 -7.53
N PHE A 138 14.52 -11.80 -7.48
CA PHE A 138 13.88 -12.95 -6.84
C PHE A 138 12.94 -13.68 -7.82
N PRO A 139 13.45 -14.23 -8.94
CA PRO A 139 12.61 -14.82 -9.98
C PRO A 139 11.79 -16.01 -9.48
N ASP A 140 12.31 -16.77 -8.52
CA ASP A 140 11.71 -18.00 -8.00
C ASP A 140 10.80 -17.78 -6.78
N MET A 141 10.69 -16.53 -6.28
CA MET A 141 9.80 -16.18 -5.18
C MET A 141 8.35 -16.18 -5.66
N THR A 142 7.43 -16.79 -4.87
CA THR A 142 6.01 -16.77 -5.22
C THR A 142 5.41 -15.38 -5.05
N ILE A 143 4.33 -15.09 -5.78
CA ILE A 143 3.60 -13.82 -5.63
C ILE A 143 3.00 -13.70 -4.22
N ILE A 144 2.51 -14.79 -3.66
CA ILE A 144 1.93 -14.82 -2.31
C ILE A 144 2.97 -14.43 -1.28
N ASP A 145 4.15 -15.06 -1.30
CA ASP A 145 5.20 -14.76 -0.33
C ASP A 145 5.73 -13.33 -0.47
N SER A 146 5.79 -12.82 -1.70
CA SER A 146 6.18 -11.44 -1.96
C SER A 146 5.18 -10.45 -1.33
N ILE A 147 3.87 -10.71 -1.44
CA ILE A 147 2.83 -9.90 -0.83
C ILE A 147 2.85 -10.02 0.70
N LEU A 148 2.93 -11.23 1.24
CA LEU A 148 3.02 -11.46 2.68
C LEU A 148 4.20 -10.71 3.30
N SER A 149 5.33 -10.63 2.61
CA SER A 149 6.50 -9.84 3.03
C SER A 149 6.17 -8.35 3.20
N THR A 150 5.25 -7.80 2.40
CA THR A 150 4.84 -6.39 2.51
C THR A 150 3.86 -6.12 3.64
N PHE A 151 3.20 -7.16 4.18
CA PHE A 151 2.27 -7.08 5.30
C PHE A 151 2.94 -7.27 6.66
N SER A 152 4.18 -7.69 6.69
CA SER A 152 4.95 -7.89 7.91
C SER A 152 5.27 -6.55 8.58
N CYS A 153 4.44 -6.15 9.53
CA CYS A 153 4.58 -4.90 10.29
C CYS A 153 3.99 -5.03 11.69
N ILE A 154 4.26 -4.03 12.54
CA ILE A 154 3.63 -3.95 13.86
C ILE A 154 2.10 -3.87 13.65
N GLY A 155 1.37 -4.76 14.29
CA GLY A 155 -0.10 -4.86 14.18
C GLY A 155 -0.61 -5.98 13.28
N THR A 156 0.20 -6.50 12.34
CA THR A 156 -0.13 -7.71 11.57
C THR A 156 0.68 -8.91 12.06
N PHE A 157 1.92 -8.97 11.65
CA PHE A 157 2.94 -9.89 12.16
C PHE A 157 4.31 -9.20 12.02
N VAL A 158 5.22 -9.48 12.95
CA VAL A 158 6.45 -8.69 13.09
C VAL A 158 7.42 -8.92 11.95
N GLU A 159 7.48 -10.12 11.43
CA GLU A 159 8.37 -10.50 10.33
C GLU A 159 7.82 -11.68 9.54
N PHE A 160 8.20 -11.75 8.28
CA PHE A 160 7.93 -12.89 7.42
C PHE A 160 9.24 -13.48 6.94
N LYS A 161 9.45 -14.78 7.15
CA LYS A 161 10.72 -15.46 6.88
C LYS A 161 10.65 -16.25 5.61
N ILE A 162 11.60 -15.99 4.70
CA ILE A 162 11.78 -16.75 3.46
C ILE A 162 13.27 -17.05 3.32
N ASN A 163 13.63 -18.31 3.16
CA ASN A 163 15.01 -18.75 2.92
C ASN A 163 16.02 -18.12 3.91
N GLU A 164 15.71 -18.16 5.21
CA GLU A 164 16.52 -17.59 6.29
C GLU A 164 16.62 -16.06 6.32
N GLU A 165 16.05 -15.35 5.36
CA GLU A 165 15.96 -13.90 5.35
C GLU A 165 14.60 -13.44 5.93
N ASN A 166 14.64 -12.49 6.87
CA ASN A 166 13.45 -11.95 7.51
C ASN A 166 13.08 -10.63 6.86
N PHE A 167 11.85 -10.53 6.38
CA PHE A 167 11.30 -9.35 5.76
C PHE A 167 10.28 -8.66 6.65
N SER A 168 10.22 -7.35 6.57
CA SER A 168 9.16 -6.55 7.17
C SER A 168 8.72 -5.46 6.20
N SER A 169 7.48 -5.01 6.38
CA SER A 169 6.98 -3.85 5.67
C SER A 169 7.86 -2.64 5.98
N TYR A 170 8.06 -1.82 4.98
CA TYR A 170 8.78 -0.59 5.14
C TYR A 170 7.81 0.55 5.44
N PHE A 171 7.76 0.95 6.70
CA PHE A 171 6.79 1.91 7.19
C PHE A 171 7.22 3.37 7.03
N CYS A 172 8.45 3.63 7.31
CA CYS A 172 8.99 4.97 7.18
C CYS A 172 9.66 5.05 5.83
N GLY A 173 8.86 5.26 4.81
CA GLY A 173 9.38 5.40 3.48
C GLY A 173 10.41 6.52 3.42
N ASP A 174 11.67 6.13 3.42
CA ASP A 174 12.55 6.85 2.57
C ASP A 174 11.97 6.67 1.17
N PHE A 175 10.98 7.50 0.87
CA PHE A 175 10.34 7.58 -0.41
C PHE A 175 11.41 8.08 -1.39
N TYR A 176 12.21 7.16 -1.91
CA TYR A 176 13.29 7.49 -2.79
C TYR A 176 12.98 7.18 -4.24
N PRO A 177 12.42 8.14 -4.95
CA PRO A 177 12.57 8.15 -6.40
C PRO A 177 14.05 8.15 -6.81
N HIS A 178 14.93 8.53 -5.89
CA HIS A 178 16.35 8.77 -6.13
C HIS A 178 17.29 7.67 -5.62
N SER A 179 16.80 6.66 -4.87
CA SER A 179 17.71 5.61 -4.44
C SER A 179 18.16 4.80 -5.66
N GLU A 180 19.47 4.59 -5.77
CA GLU A 180 20.07 3.81 -6.87
C GLU A 180 19.48 2.39 -6.96
N ASN A 181 18.95 1.87 -5.85
CA ASN A 181 18.30 0.58 -5.75
C ASN A 181 16.98 0.49 -6.54
N PHE A 182 16.30 1.62 -6.83
CA PHE A 182 15.09 1.68 -7.65
C PHE A 182 15.37 1.99 -9.12
N ARG A 183 16.59 2.35 -9.47
CA ARG A 183 16.97 2.53 -10.86
C ARG A 183 17.19 1.17 -11.51
N LEU A 184 16.10 0.53 -11.94
CA LEU A 184 16.14 -0.72 -12.69
C LEU A 184 16.95 -0.59 -13.99
N GLU A 185 17.08 0.63 -14.51
CA GLU A 185 17.96 0.98 -15.64
C GLU A 185 18.37 2.45 -15.57
N LYS A 186 19.49 2.83 -16.23
CA LYS A 186 19.96 4.21 -16.36
C LYS A 186 19.02 5.14 -17.14
N LYS A 187 17.87 4.63 -17.60
CA LYS A 187 16.89 5.40 -18.36
C LYS A 187 15.96 6.09 -17.36
N GLN A 188 15.80 7.38 -17.53
CA GLN A 188 14.84 8.18 -16.77
C GLN A 188 13.42 7.74 -17.18
N LEU A 189 12.75 6.94 -16.33
CA LEU A 189 11.39 6.49 -16.57
C LEU A 189 10.41 7.62 -16.23
N ASN A 190 9.39 7.78 -17.06
CA ASN A 190 8.26 8.62 -16.72
C ASN A 190 7.39 7.89 -15.69
N THR A 191 7.53 8.22 -14.41
CA THR A 191 6.91 7.52 -13.30
C THR A 191 5.84 8.38 -12.63
N LEU A 192 4.64 7.81 -12.45
CA LEU A 192 3.63 8.36 -11.56
C LEU A 192 3.92 7.89 -10.13
N TYR A 193 4.15 8.83 -9.24
CA TYR A 193 4.32 8.58 -7.82
C TYR A 193 3.03 8.90 -7.08
N ILE A 194 2.53 7.96 -6.26
CA ILE A 194 1.36 8.15 -5.39
C ILE A 194 1.78 7.89 -3.97
N ALA A 195 1.68 8.91 -3.14
CA ALA A 195 2.00 8.86 -1.72
C ALA A 195 0.90 9.52 -0.89
N HIS A 196 0.96 9.33 0.42
CA HIS A 196 -0.03 9.84 1.35
C HIS A 196 0.59 10.79 2.36
N GLU A 197 -0.05 11.92 2.56
CA GLU A 197 0.09 12.76 3.76
C GLU A 197 -1.14 12.53 4.63
N SER A 198 -0.97 11.81 5.73
CA SER A 198 -2.08 11.30 6.52
C SER A 198 -2.16 11.97 7.88
N GLU A 199 -3.38 12.13 8.38
CA GLU A 199 -3.63 12.40 9.79
C GLU A 199 -4.22 11.17 10.46
N TYR A 200 -3.79 10.89 11.68
CA TYR A 200 -4.30 9.77 12.45
C TYR A 200 -5.50 10.23 13.30
N PHE A 201 -6.66 9.64 13.05
CA PHE A 201 -7.83 9.87 13.87
C PHE A 201 -7.93 8.82 14.96
N PHE A 202 -7.69 9.27 16.19
CA PHE A 202 -8.13 8.54 17.36
C PHE A 202 -9.67 8.63 17.39
N ASN A 203 -10.37 7.51 17.25
CA ASN A 203 -11.72 7.48 17.75
C ASN A 203 -11.63 7.65 19.26
N ASP A 204 -12.41 8.58 19.82
CA ASP A 204 -12.46 9.02 21.21
C ASP A 204 -12.83 7.92 22.25
N ILE A 205 -12.79 6.67 21.89
CA ILE A 205 -12.84 5.57 22.82
C ILE A 205 -11.40 5.37 23.31
N LEU A 206 -11.02 6.22 24.24
CA LEU A 206 -9.92 5.99 25.14
C LEU A 206 -10.25 4.68 25.90
N GLU A 207 -9.80 3.56 25.36
CA GLU A 207 -9.50 2.46 26.26
C GLU A 207 -8.38 2.99 27.16
N ASP A 208 -8.66 3.17 28.45
CA ASP A 208 -7.75 3.69 29.48
C ASP A 208 -6.59 2.71 29.77
N SER A 209 -6.01 2.14 28.71
CA SER A 209 -4.88 1.23 28.79
C SER A 209 -3.58 1.99 28.54
N PRO A 210 -2.56 1.85 29.41
CA PRO A 210 -1.22 2.39 29.15
C PRO A 210 -0.64 1.92 27.81
N PHE A 211 -1.04 0.75 27.34
CA PHE A 211 -0.59 0.20 26.04
C PHE A 211 -1.19 0.96 24.87
N SER A 212 -2.46 1.36 24.94
CA SER A 212 -3.10 2.18 23.91
C SER A 212 -2.40 3.53 23.73
N TYR A 213 -1.93 4.13 24.83
CA TYR A 213 -1.16 5.38 24.77
C TYR A 213 0.18 5.21 24.04
N ILE A 214 0.96 4.19 24.41
CA ILE A 214 2.28 3.92 23.81
C ILE A 214 2.14 3.68 22.30
N GLU A 215 1.14 2.93 21.90
CA GLU A 215 0.88 2.64 20.52
C GLU A 215 0.47 3.86 19.73
N ASN A 216 -0.44 4.64 20.27
CA ASN A 216 -0.87 5.90 19.67
C ASN A 216 0.34 6.82 19.43
N GLU A 217 1.25 6.88 20.40
CA GLU A 217 2.47 7.68 20.28
C GLU A 217 3.39 7.15 19.18
N ILE A 218 3.58 5.82 19.11
CA ILE A 218 4.38 5.19 18.05
C ILE A 218 3.76 5.47 16.69
N MET A 219 2.45 5.30 16.52
CA MET A 219 1.77 5.55 15.25
C MET A 219 1.85 7.02 14.84
N ASN A 220 1.68 7.95 15.78
CA ASN A 220 1.86 9.38 15.49
C ASN A 220 3.26 9.69 14.99
N GLN A 221 4.30 9.16 15.64
CA GLN A 221 5.67 9.35 15.22
C GLN A 221 5.95 8.79 13.81
N PHE A 222 5.37 7.63 13.48
CA PHE A 222 5.46 7.07 12.14
C PHE A 222 4.82 7.97 11.10
N ILE A 223 3.60 8.46 11.36
CA ILE A 223 2.86 9.33 10.45
C ILE A 223 3.60 10.67 10.27
N GLU A 224 4.05 11.29 11.34
CA GLU A 224 4.82 12.54 11.27
C GLU A 224 6.11 12.36 10.47
N CYS A 225 6.81 11.25 10.67
CA CYS A 225 8.01 10.92 9.93
C CYS A 225 7.72 10.75 8.43
N ASN A 226 6.66 10.01 8.08
CA ASN A 226 6.23 9.83 6.70
C ASN A 226 5.83 11.17 6.06
N ASN A 227 5.00 11.96 6.73
CA ASN A 227 4.52 13.25 6.23
C ASN A 227 5.67 14.23 6.00
N SER A 228 6.64 14.27 6.93
CA SER A 228 7.85 15.10 6.77
C SER A 228 8.66 14.73 5.53
N ARG A 229 8.73 13.45 5.19
CA ARG A 229 9.49 12.97 4.04
C ARG A 229 8.75 13.22 2.73
N VAL A 230 7.45 12.93 2.70
CA VAL A 230 6.60 13.19 1.53
C VAL A 230 6.66 14.66 1.10
N LYS A 231 6.67 15.59 2.05
CA LYS A 231 6.78 17.04 1.79
C LYS A 231 8.10 17.46 1.15
N ASN A 232 9.15 16.69 1.32
CA ASN A 232 10.50 17.03 0.85
C ASN A 232 10.86 16.36 -0.49
N VAL A 233 9.91 15.64 -1.11
CA VAL A 233 10.13 15.01 -2.42
C VAL A 233 9.90 16.03 -3.53
N ASP A 234 10.95 16.31 -4.29
CA ASP A 234 10.90 17.16 -5.49
C ASP A 234 11.10 16.29 -6.74
N VAL A 235 10.00 15.74 -7.23
CA VAL A 235 9.96 14.97 -8.48
C VAL A 235 8.72 15.31 -9.29
N GLU A 236 8.85 15.23 -10.61
CA GLU A 236 7.71 15.36 -11.51
C GLU A 236 6.72 14.20 -11.29
N ASN A 237 5.43 14.47 -11.53
CA ASN A 237 4.34 13.50 -11.42
C ASN A 237 4.18 12.89 -10.01
N PHE A 238 4.40 13.69 -8.99
CA PHE A 238 4.26 13.28 -7.59
C PHE A 238 2.88 13.69 -7.06
N LEU A 239 1.95 12.73 -7.06
CA LEU A 239 0.61 12.90 -6.51
C LEU A 239 0.62 12.61 -5.01
N ILE A 240 0.40 13.63 -4.20
CA ILE A 240 0.18 13.49 -2.76
C ILE A 240 -1.33 13.42 -2.51
N LEU A 241 -1.77 12.33 -1.90
CA LEU A 241 -3.13 12.15 -1.40
C LEU A 241 -3.18 12.53 0.07
N TYR A 242 -4.15 13.34 0.43
CA TYR A 242 -4.40 13.76 1.80
C TYR A 242 -5.59 12.96 2.34
N ASP A 243 -5.36 12.22 3.40
CA ASP A 243 -6.35 11.31 3.96
C ASP A 243 -6.28 11.21 5.49
N ASP A 244 -7.22 10.44 6.03
CA ASP A 244 -7.27 10.09 7.43
C ASP A 244 -7.00 8.59 7.59
N ILE A 245 -6.05 8.22 8.42
CA ILE A 245 -5.85 6.81 8.79
C ILE A 245 -6.85 6.46 9.90
N TYR A 246 -7.66 5.45 9.63
CA TYR A 246 -8.67 4.98 10.55
C TYR A 246 -8.19 3.76 11.35
N LYS A 247 -8.34 3.83 12.67
CA LYS A 247 -7.98 2.73 13.59
C LYS A 247 -8.92 1.54 13.47
N ASN A 248 -10.21 1.79 13.21
CA ASN A 248 -11.23 0.75 13.16
C ASN A 248 -11.56 0.31 11.74
N SER A 249 -12.16 -0.88 11.61
CA SER A 249 -12.69 -1.37 10.35
C SER A 249 -13.56 -0.33 9.66
N LEU A 250 -13.25 -0.05 8.40
CA LEU A 250 -14.07 0.84 7.60
C LEU A 250 -15.32 0.11 7.15
N THR A 251 -16.47 0.77 7.31
CA THR A 251 -17.69 0.33 6.62
C THR A 251 -17.53 0.48 5.11
N ASP A 252 -18.27 -0.28 4.32
CA ASP A 252 -18.19 -0.20 2.85
C ASP A 252 -18.48 1.21 2.34
N VAL A 253 -19.44 1.91 2.97
CA VAL A 253 -19.74 3.33 2.66
C VAL A 253 -18.50 4.20 2.84
N LYS A 254 -17.69 3.93 3.86
CA LYS A 254 -16.49 4.71 4.14
C LYS A 254 -15.35 4.33 3.20
N LYS A 255 -15.25 3.08 2.79
CA LYS A 255 -14.32 2.61 1.75
C LYS A 255 -14.63 3.27 0.41
N ASP A 256 -15.91 3.34 0.02
CA ASP A 256 -16.37 4.06 -1.17
C ASP A 256 -16.05 5.55 -1.09
N PHE A 257 -16.27 6.16 0.08
CA PHE A 257 -15.91 7.57 0.30
C PHE A 257 -14.41 7.83 0.13
N CYS A 258 -13.56 6.97 0.68
CA CYS A 258 -12.10 7.04 0.51
C CYS A 258 -11.71 6.91 -0.97
N PHE A 259 -12.32 5.95 -1.68
CA PHE A 259 -12.10 5.76 -3.11
C PHE A 259 -12.49 7.01 -3.92
N GLU A 260 -13.68 7.59 -3.70
CA GLU A 260 -14.11 8.82 -4.37
C GLU A 260 -13.23 10.02 -4.01
N ASN A 261 -12.76 10.10 -2.76
CA ASN A 261 -11.79 11.11 -2.34
C ASN A 261 -10.48 11.03 -3.13
N GLY A 262 -9.97 9.83 -3.33
CA GLY A 262 -8.78 9.59 -4.16
C GLY A 262 -8.98 10.01 -5.62
N LYS A 263 -10.17 9.76 -6.19
CA LYS A 263 -10.53 10.22 -7.55
C LYS A 263 -10.49 11.74 -7.67
N ILE A 264 -11.13 12.44 -6.72
CA ILE A 264 -11.18 13.91 -6.73
C ILE A 264 -9.78 14.50 -6.62
N GLN A 265 -8.95 13.98 -5.72
CA GLN A 265 -7.60 14.47 -5.54
C GLN A 265 -6.70 14.21 -6.75
N ALA A 266 -6.86 13.08 -7.42
CA ALA A 266 -6.15 12.81 -8.66
C ALA A 266 -6.61 13.71 -9.81
N GLN A 267 -7.92 14.02 -9.88
CA GLN A 267 -8.43 14.98 -10.85
C GLN A 267 -7.86 16.38 -10.58
N ASN A 268 -7.88 16.85 -9.32
CA ASN A 268 -7.28 18.12 -8.95
C ASN A 268 -5.80 18.21 -9.35
N PHE A 269 -5.04 17.14 -9.10
CA PHE A 269 -3.64 17.06 -9.50
C PHE A 269 -3.47 17.20 -11.02
N ASN A 270 -4.29 16.48 -11.80
CA ASN A 270 -4.27 16.55 -13.27
C ASN A 270 -4.64 17.94 -13.79
N ASP A 271 -5.51 18.65 -13.10
CA ASP A 271 -5.96 20.01 -13.43
C ASP A 271 -5.03 21.10 -12.87
N GLY A 272 -3.97 20.73 -12.13
CA GLY A 272 -3.00 21.65 -11.54
C GLY A 272 -3.46 22.35 -10.26
N PHE A 273 -4.50 21.81 -9.57
CA PHE A 273 -4.97 22.32 -8.29
C PHE A 273 -4.26 21.71 -7.09
N SER A 274 -4.20 22.46 -5.99
CA SER A 274 -3.58 22.00 -4.74
C SER A 274 -4.49 21.06 -3.95
N ASN A 275 -4.08 19.81 -3.79
CA ASN A 275 -4.78 18.84 -2.93
C ASN A 275 -4.76 19.26 -1.45
N SER A 276 -3.70 19.91 -0.98
CA SER A 276 -3.60 20.41 0.41
C SER A 276 -4.67 21.46 0.72
N GLU A 277 -4.94 22.37 -0.21
CA GLU A 277 -5.99 23.39 -0.03
C GLU A 277 -7.38 22.75 -0.07
N TYR A 278 -7.63 21.86 -1.03
CA TYR A 278 -8.86 21.09 -1.10
C TYR A 278 -9.16 20.35 0.21
N TYR A 279 -8.19 19.65 0.76
CA TYR A 279 -8.34 18.87 1.98
C TYR A 279 -8.63 19.75 3.21
N LYS A 280 -7.96 20.90 3.33
CA LYS A 280 -8.23 21.89 4.41
C LYS A 280 -9.66 22.43 4.35
N LEU A 281 -10.14 22.76 3.16
CA LEU A 281 -11.52 23.25 2.97
C LEU A 281 -12.54 22.18 3.37
N LYS A 282 -12.35 20.94 2.90
CA LYS A 282 -13.20 19.80 3.23
C LYS A 282 -13.27 19.54 4.75
N LYS A 283 -12.13 19.60 5.46
CA LYS A 283 -12.12 19.48 6.93
C LYS A 283 -12.87 20.61 7.64
N ALA A 284 -12.75 21.82 7.15
CA ALA A 284 -13.47 22.96 7.73
C ALA A 284 -14.99 22.80 7.55
N GLU A 285 -15.46 22.31 6.42
CA GLU A 285 -16.88 22.01 6.16
C GLU A 285 -17.42 20.95 7.12
N ILE A 286 -16.70 19.85 7.33
CA ILE A 286 -17.10 18.77 8.25
C ILE A 286 -17.17 19.28 9.70
N LYS A 287 -16.24 20.15 10.12
CA LYS A 287 -16.27 20.74 11.48
C LYS A 287 -17.47 21.67 11.70
N ASN A 288 -17.92 22.36 10.66
CA ASN A 288 -19.04 23.29 10.74
C ASN A 288 -20.43 22.61 10.70
N GLN A 289 -20.46 21.30 10.36
CA GLN A 289 -21.69 20.49 10.34
C GLN A 289 -21.92 19.71 11.65
N LYS A 290 -20.99 19.75 12.58
CA LYS A 290 -21.09 19.19 13.94
C LYS A 290 -21.46 20.28 14.94
#